data_de06d7588c91513e8b1c01af9127d5cb
#
_entry.id   de06d7588c91513e8b1c01af9127d5cb
#
_cell.length_a   1.000
_cell.length_b   1.000
_cell.length_c   1.000
_cell.angle_alpha   90.00
_cell.angle_beta   90.00
_cell.angle_gamma   90.00
#
_symmetry.space_group_name_H-M   'P 1'
#
loop_
_entity.id
_entity.type
_entity.pdbx_description
1 polymer ?
#
loop_
_entity_poly.entity_id
_entity_poly.type
_entity_poly.pdbx_seq_one_letter_code
_entity_poly.pdbx_strand_id
1 'polypeptide(L)'
;DWGLRRMVLHYAQLCDAAGGVDAFLIGTEMPGLTTIRSGASTYPAVQAYRDLAADVRSILGSGTKIGYAADWSEYFGHQPGDGSGDAFFHLDPLWADPEIDFVGIDNYMPLSDWRDGFEHADAAEGWPAIYDRAYLQSNIAGGEGFDWFYASATDRAAQVRTPIADGTASEPWVFRYKDLRAWWSNAHYDRPGGVESGAPTAWTPQSKPIWFTELGCPAIDRGTNQPNVFFDPKSSESFTPYFSRGWRDDAIQRAYLEATYLWWGEAANNPVSSLYGDRMVHVPECAAWTWDARPYPFFPALTEVWTDGANWRLGHWLTGRLGAVSLAALVRHLCLRAGLPEDRVDVTGLWGAVEGYVITSLESPRASITTLARHFGFDAVETEGVIRFIMRGRAAVATLSPNDMVAPREGDVLELTRGQETELPQALKWQVARA
;
A
#
# COMPACT_ATOMS: atom_id res chain seq x y z
N ASP A 1 31.90 -20.76 14.97
CA ASP A 1 30.87 -21.25 14.05
C ASP A 1 30.31 -20.10 13.21
N TRP A 2 29.98 -20.37 11.96
CA TRP A 2 29.34 -19.43 11.07
C TRP A 2 27.82 -19.52 11.30
N GLY A 3 27.20 -18.43 11.67
CA GLY A 3 25.76 -18.34 11.92
C GLY A 3 25.29 -16.89 11.89
N LEU A 4 23.96 -16.68 12.00
CA LEU A 4 23.33 -15.37 11.94
C LEU A 4 24.00 -14.34 12.88
N ARG A 5 24.17 -14.69 14.17
CA ARG A 5 24.81 -13.81 15.16
C ARG A 5 26.20 -13.35 14.69
N ARG A 6 27.05 -14.26 14.22
CA ARG A 6 28.40 -13.92 13.75
C ARG A 6 28.34 -13.01 12.53
N MET A 7 27.43 -13.26 11.59
CA MET A 7 27.25 -12.40 10.42
C MET A 7 26.87 -10.98 10.84
N VAL A 8 25.88 -10.84 11.69
CA VAL A 8 25.40 -9.52 12.17
C VAL A 8 26.52 -8.77 12.89
N LEU A 9 27.24 -9.41 13.80
CA LEU A 9 28.36 -8.79 14.51
C LEU A 9 29.52 -8.42 13.59
N HIS A 10 29.78 -9.21 12.55
CA HIS A 10 30.79 -8.87 11.52
C HIS A 10 30.40 -7.57 10.79
N TYR A 11 29.15 -7.45 10.38
CA TYR A 11 28.68 -6.21 9.70
C TYR A 11 28.65 -5.01 10.67
N ALA A 12 28.29 -5.22 11.94
CA ALA A 12 28.39 -4.15 12.93
C ALA A 12 29.84 -3.62 13.07
N GLN A 13 30.84 -4.52 13.10
CA GLN A 13 32.25 -4.14 13.12
C GLN A 13 32.68 -3.43 11.83
N LEU A 14 32.17 -3.83 10.66
CA LEU A 14 32.44 -3.11 9.41
C LEU A 14 31.84 -1.72 9.40
N CYS A 15 30.62 -1.55 9.92
CA CYS A 15 29.97 -0.26 10.06
C CYS A 15 30.78 0.66 11.00
N ASP A 16 31.23 0.15 12.15
CA ASP A 16 32.07 0.91 13.08
C ASP A 16 33.41 1.33 12.42
N ALA A 17 34.09 0.39 11.75
CA ALA A 17 35.33 0.66 11.02
C ALA A 17 35.15 1.69 9.87
N ALA A 18 33.96 1.78 9.30
CA ALA A 18 33.60 2.74 8.25
C ALA A 18 33.26 4.14 8.80
N GLY A 19 33.23 4.32 10.11
CA GLY A 19 32.93 5.60 10.78
C GLY A 19 31.52 5.68 11.39
N GLY A 20 30.83 4.55 11.50
CA GLY A 20 29.49 4.43 12.07
C GLY A 20 28.36 4.47 11.05
N VAL A 21 27.15 4.24 11.53
CA VAL A 21 25.89 4.30 10.76
C VAL A 21 24.80 4.92 11.64
N ASP A 22 23.80 5.55 11.02
CA ASP A 22 22.70 6.18 11.76
C ASP A 22 21.76 5.12 12.36
N ALA A 23 21.53 4.02 11.65
CA ALA A 23 20.72 2.90 12.12
C ALA A 23 21.28 1.55 11.67
N PHE A 24 20.98 0.50 12.46
CA PHE A 24 21.41 -0.87 12.19
C PHE A 24 20.26 -1.85 12.51
N LEU A 25 19.92 -2.72 11.56
CA LEU A 25 18.95 -3.78 11.75
C LEU A 25 19.65 -5.08 12.15
N ILE A 26 19.23 -5.68 13.27
CA ILE A 26 19.82 -6.93 13.78
C ILE A 26 19.24 -8.19 13.13
N GLY A 27 18.18 -8.03 12.35
CA GLY A 27 17.51 -9.09 11.59
C GLY A 27 16.28 -8.52 10.88
N THR A 28 15.75 -9.28 9.94
CA THR A 28 14.57 -8.93 9.16
C THR A 28 13.75 -10.19 8.86
N GLU A 29 12.43 -10.10 8.99
CA GLU A 29 11.45 -11.08 8.53
C GLU A 29 11.77 -12.54 8.91
N MET A 30 11.95 -12.80 10.21
CA MET A 30 12.26 -14.14 10.70
C MET A 30 11.09 -14.80 11.48
N PRO A 31 9.81 -14.72 10.99
CA PRO A 31 8.69 -15.33 11.72
C PRO A 31 8.88 -16.85 11.91
N GLY A 32 9.52 -17.54 10.95
CA GLY A 32 9.87 -18.96 11.07
C GLY A 32 10.87 -19.27 12.19
N LEU A 33 11.54 -18.26 12.76
CA LEU A 33 12.47 -18.40 13.89
C LEU A 33 11.87 -17.82 15.17
N THR A 34 11.32 -16.61 15.11
CA THR A 34 10.82 -15.89 16.29
C THR A 34 9.58 -16.53 16.90
N THR A 35 8.79 -17.27 16.11
CA THR A 35 7.60 -17.98 16.58
C THR A 35 7.89 -19.40 17.13
N ILE A 36 9.15 -19.87 17.09
CA ILE A 36 9.51 -21.17 17.70
C ILE A 36 9.40 -21.07 19.22
N ARG A 37 8.60 -21.96 19.80
CA ARG A 37 8.33 -22.02 21.24
C ARG A 37 9.12 -23.16 21.89
N SER A 38 9.74 -22.91 23.03
CA SER A 38 10.30 -23.95 23.93
C SER A 38 9.40 -24.24 25.15
N GLY A 39 8.29 -23.52 25.28
CA GLY A 39 7.27 -23.61 26.31
C GLY A 39 6.01 -22.89 25.85
N ALA A 40 5.00 -22.78 26.70
CA ALA A 40 3.70 -22.21 26.34
C ALA A 40 3.82 -20.79 25.74
N SER A 41 4.60 -19.90 26.38
CA SER A 41 4.85 -18.52 25.96
C SER A 41 6.34 -18.18 25.97
N THR A 42 7.21 -19.16 25.72
CA THR A 42 8.66 -18.94 25.74
C THR A 42 9.22 -19.04 24.33
N TYR A 43 9.81 -17.94 23.85
CA TYR A 43 10.37 -17.77 22.52
C TYR A 43 11.89 -17.57 22.57
N PRO A 44 12.71 -18.65 22.46
CA PRO A 44 14.16 -18.58 22.66
C PRO A 44 14.88 -17.66 21.68
N ALA A 45 14.39 -17.59 20.43
CA ALA A 45 14.98 -16.72 19.42
C ALA A 45 14.81 -15.25 19.76
N VAL A 46 13.70 -14.86 20.38
CA VAL A 46 13.46 -13.47 20.83
C VAL A 46 14.49 -13.07 21.88
N GLN A 47 14.80 -13.98 22.83
CA GLN A 47 15.87 -13.71 23.80
C GLN A 47 17.25 -13.62 23.12
N ALA A 48 17.53 -14.48 22.15
CA ALA A 48 18.78 -14.41 21.39
C ALA A 48 18.94 -13.10 20.60
N TYR A 49 17.85 -12.54 20.09
CA TYR A 49 17.86 -11.21 19.44
C TYR A 49 18.12 -10.08 20.46
N ARG A 50 17.59 -10.16 21.67
CA ARG A 50 17.89 -9.19 22.74
C ARG A 50 19.37 -9.23 23.10
N ASP A 51 19.93 -10.41 23.27
CA ASP A 51 21.37 -10.59 23.53
C ASP A 51 22.21 -10.05 22.36
N LEU A 52 21.76 -10.26 21.12
CA LEU A 52 22.42 -9.74 19.91
C LEU A 52 22.35 -8.22 19.85
N ALA A 53 21.23 -7.59 20.23
CA ALA A 53 21.10 -6.14 20.30
C ALA A 53 22.11 -5.52 21.27
N ALA A 54 22.28 -6.12 22.43
CA ALA A 54 23.31 -5.69 23.41
C ALA A 54 24.74 -5.83 22.86
N ASP A 55 25.04 -6.93 22.17
CA ASP A 55 26.33 -7.11 21.50
C ASP A 55 26.59 -6.05 20.40
N VAL A 56 25.60 -5.78 19.55
CA VAL A 56 25.69 -4.75 18.51
C VAL A 56 25.86 -3.36 19.14
N ARG A 57 25.11 -3.06 20.19
CA ARG A 57 25.22 -1.81 20.95
C ARG A 57 26.64 -1.62 21.49
N SER A 58 27.27 -2.68 21.98
CA SER A 58 28.65 -2.62 22.48
C SER A 58 29.69 -2.26 21.40
N ILE A 59 29.37 -2.56 20.13
CA ILE A 59 30.23 -2.24 18.97
C ILE A 59 29.94 -0.83 18.44
N LEU A 60 28.66 -0.52 18.16
CA LEU A 60 28.26 0.69 17.45
C LEU A 60 28.02 1.90 18.39
N GLY A 61 27.92 1.67 19.68
CA GLY A 61 27.69 2.72 20.67
C GLY A 61 26.25 3.24 20.68
N SER A 62 26.01 4.28 21.49
CA SER A 62 24.68 4.86 21.71
C SER A 62 24.23 5.81 20.61
N GLY A 63 25.09 6.16 19.67
CA GLY A 63 24.77 7.05 18.56
C GLY A 63 24.00 6.37 17.42
N THR A 64 24.14 5.05 17.29
CA THR A 64 23.44 4.26 16.27
C THR A 64 22.08 3.77 16.77
N LYS A 65 21.03 3.93 15.98
CA LYS A 65 19.71 3.35 16.26
C LYS A 65 19.70 1.88 15.94
N ILE A 66 19.22 1.04 16.85
CA ILE A 66 19.13 -0.41 16.67
C ILE A 66 17.66 -0.82 16.62
N GLY A 67 17.30 -1.64 15.62
CA GLY A 67 15.97 -2.20 15.46
C GLY A 67 15.98 -3.60 14.87
N TYR A 68 14.82 -4.23 14.88
CA TYR A 68 14.51 -5.46 14.15
C TYR A 68 13.41 -5.12 13.14
N ALA A 69 13.54 -5.56 11.89
CA ALA A 69 12.56 -5.35 10.84
C ALA A 69 11.63 -6.58 10.80
N ALA A 70 10.48 -6.47 11.44
CA ALA A 70 9.49 -7.55 11.44
C ALA A 70 8.61 -7.50 10.18
N ASP A 71 8.27 -8.67 9.64
CA ASP A 71 7.19 -8.77 8.65
C ASP A 71 5.90 -8.13 9.19
N TRP A 72 5.10 -7.53 8.31
CA TRP A 72 3.83 -6.90 8.68
C TRP A 72 2.83 -7.86 9.35
N SER A 73 2.98 -9.16 9.14
CA SER A 73 2.18 -10.20 9.80
C SER A 73 2.82 -10.70 11.11
N GLU A 74 4.06 -10.32 11.40
CA GLU A 74 4.83 -10.78 12.56
C GLU A 74 4.80 -9.79 13.75
N TYR A 75 4.93 -8.48 13.46
CA TYR A 75 5.20 -7.45 14.47
C TYR A 75 4.16 -7.40 15.59
N PHE A 76 2.88 -7.66 15.26
CA PHE A 76 1.74 -7.46 16.17
C PHE A 76 1.44 -8.68 17.06
N GLY A 77 2.07 -9.83 16.82
CA GLY A 77 1.93 -11.00 17.66
C GLY A 77 1.98 -12.32 16.90
N HIS A 78 2.00 -13.43 17.64
CA HIS A 78 1.94 -14.79 17.14
C HIS A 78 0.59 -15.41 17.46
N GLN A 79 -0.16 -15.78 16.44
CA GLN A 79 -1.45 -16.46 16.51
C GLN A 79 -1.31 -17.83 15.84
N PRO A 80 -1.01 -18.91 16.60
CA PRO A 80 -0.80 -20.23 16.03
C PRO A 80 -2.05 -20.75 15.32
N GLY A 81 -1.89 -21.26 14.09
CA GLY A 81 -2.98 -21.86 13.31
C GLY A 81 -3.33 -23.29 13.75
N ASP A 82 -3.04 -23.68 14.99
CA ASP A 82 -3.19 -25.03 15.54
C ASP A 82 -4.57 -25.28 16.21
N GLY A 83 -5.44 -24.27 16.19
CA GLY A 83 -6.77 -24.33 16.79
C GLY A 83 -6.80 -24.12 18.30
N SER A 84 -5.67 -23.80 18.93
CA SER A 84 -5.60 -23.48 20.36
C SER A 84 -6.35 -22.21 20.74
N GLY A 85 -6.48 -21.27 19.80
CA GLY A 85 -6.96 -19.91 20.06
C GLY A 85 -5.92 -19.02 20.76
N ASP A 86 -4.68 -19.47 20.84
CA ASP A 86 -3.57 -18.71 21.44
C ASP A 86 -3.33 -17.39 20.67
N ALA A 87 -3.06 -16.32 21.40
CA ALA A 87 -2.48 -15.10 20.85
C ALA A 87 -1.38 -14.58 21.80
N PHE A 88 -0.19 -14.43 21.29
CA PHE A 88 0.98 -14.01 22.07
C PHE A 88 1.64 -12.79 21.44
N PHE A 89 1.94 -11.77 22.24
CA PHE A 89 2.78 -10.65 21.81
C PHE A 89 4.27 -11.03 21.96
N HIS A 90 4.69 -12.02 21.21
CA HIS A 90 5.95 -12.73 21.37
C HIS A 90 7.19 -11.86 21.16
N LEU A 91 7.09 -10.78 20.39
CA LEU A 91 8.18 -9.82 20.19
C LEU A 91 8.24 -8.70 21.23
N ASP A 92 7.25 -8.59 22.12
CA ASP A 92 7.24 -7.54 23.15
C ASP A 92 8.49 -7.50 24.05
N PRO A 93 9.08 -8.64 24.44
CA PRO A 93 10.35 -8.60 25.16
C PRO A 93 11.50 -7.96 24.36
N LEU A 94 11.47 -8.08 23.02
CA LEU A 94 12.42 -7.41 22.13
C LEU A 94 12.08 -5.93 21.98
N TRP A 95 10.82 -5.61 21.71
CA TRP A 95 10.37 -4.22 21.55
C TRP A 95 10.59 -3.39 22.80
N ALA A 96 10.43 -3.96 23.98
CA ALA A 96 10.66 -3.32 25.27
C ALA A 96 12.14 -3.25 25.67
N ASP A 97 13.03 -3.94 24.95
CA ASP A 97 14.45 -3.99 25.30
C ASP A 97 15.08 -2.59 25.20
N PRO A 98 15.88 -2.14 26.20
CA PRO A 98 16.49 -0.82 26.18
C PRO A 98 17.49 -0.63 25.02
N GLU A 99 18.04 -1.72 24.47
CA GLU A 99 18.98 -1.65 23.35
C GLU A 99 18.27 -1.54 21.98
N ILE A 100 16.94 -1.68 21.94
CA ILE A 100 16.12 -1.46 20.75
C ILE A 100 15.57 -0.05 20.76
N ASP A 101 15.79 0.71 19.70
CA ASP A 101 15.38 2.12 19.61
C ASP A 101 14.03 2.32 18.93
N PHE A 102 13.60 1.41 18.05
CA PHE A 102 12.35 1.51 17.27
C PHE A 102 11.77 0.13 16.95
N VAL A 103 10.48 0.11 16.67
CA VAL A 103 9.78 -1.05 16.10
C VAL A 103 9.88 -0.95 14.59
N GLY A 104 10.64 -1.85 13.95
CA GLY A 104 10.74 -1.94 12.50
C GLY A 104 9.62 -2.81 11.94
N ILE A 105 8.95 -2.34 10.89
CA ILE A 105 7.91 -3.08 10.19
C ILE A 105 8.16 -3.01 8.69
N ASP A 106 8.29 -4.18 8.07
CA ASP A 106 8.29 -4.32 6.62
C ASP A 106 6.84 -4.30 6.17
N ASN A 107 6.40 -3.11 5.70
CA ASN A 107 5.00 -2.80 5.50
C ASN A 107 4.54 -3.11 4.07
N TYR A 108 3.93 -4.27 3.91
CA TYR A 108 3.28 -4.71 2.69
C TYR A 108 1.78 -5.00 2.91
N MET A 109 1.14 -4.18 3.72
CA MET A 109 -0.29 -4.31 4.05
C MET A 109 -1.15 -3.96 2.84
N PRO A 110 -2.20 -4.76 2.50
CA PRO A 110 -3.05 -4.50 1.36
C PRO A 110 -3.86 -3.21 1.53
N LEU A 111 -3.90 -2.37 0.48
CA LEU A 111 -4.67 -1.12 0.47
C LEU A 111 -5.87 -1.18 -0.47
N SER A 112 -6.20 -2.35 -1.03
CA SER A 112 -7.36 -2.54 -1.89
C SER A 112 -7.80 -4.00 -1.94
N ASP A 113 -9.05 -4.21 -2.38
CA ASP A 113 -9.61 -5.51 -2.76
C ASP A 113 -10.32 -5.36 -4.13
N TRP A 114 -9.66 -4.71 -5.07
CA TRP A 114 -10.22 -4.30 -6.35
C TRP A 114 -10.36 -5.47 -7.33
N ARG A 115 -11.49 -5.55 -8.03
CA ARG A 115 -11.82 -6.59 -9.01
C ARG A 115 -12.04 -5.99 -10.39
N ASP A 116 -12.25 -6.86 -11.39
CA ASP A 116 -12.69 -6.44 -12.71
C ASP A 116 -14.12 -5.91 -12.69
N GLY A 117 -14.38 -4.92 -13.54
CA GLY A 117 -15.71 -4.31 -13.64
C GLY A 117 -16.00 -3.35 -12.49
N PHE A 118 -17.30 -3.12 -12.25
CA PHE A 118 -17.81 -2.19 -11.23
C PHE A 118 -18.90 -2.83 -10.37
N GLU A 119 -19.04 -4.13 -10.41
CA GLU A 119 -20.07 -4.88 -9.65
C GLU A 119 -19.49 -5.51 -8.37
N HIS A 120 -18.21 -5.28 -8.09
CA HIS A 120 -17.57 -5.75 -6.87
C HIS A 120 -17.81 -4.79 -5.68
N ALA A 121 -17.58 -5.26 -4.45
CA ALA A 121 -17.94 -4.57 -3.22
C ALA A 121 -17.42 -3.12 -3.16
N ASP A 122 -16.12 -2.90 -3.43
CA ASP A 122 -15.53 -1.56 -3.31
C ASP A 122 -16.11 -0.56 -4.34
N ALA A 123 -16.40 -1.02 -5.56
CA ALA A 123 -17.09 -0.17 -6.55
C ALA A 123 -18.55 0.08 -6.14
N ALA A 124 -19.23 -0.90 -5.55
CA ALA A 124 -20.58 -0.76 -5.03
C ALA A 124 -20.66 0.22 -3.82
N GLU A 125 -19.57 0.34 -3.05
CA GLU A 125 -19.41 1.36 -2.01
C GLU A 125 -19.20 2.77 -2.58
N GLY A 126 -19.03 2.90 -3.90
CA GLY A 126 -18.92 4.19 -4.61
C GLY A 126 -17.50 4.62 -4.93
N TRP A 127 -16.48 3.78 -4.68
CA TRP A 127 -15.11 4.12 -5.05
C TRP A 127 -14.94 4.10 -6.56
N PRO A 128 -14.31 5.14 -7.16
CA PRO A 128 -14.29 5.31 -8.61
C PRO A 128 -13.23 4.44 -9.30
N ALA A 129 -12.12 4.15 -8.64
CA ALA A 129 -10.99 3.41 -9.20
C ALA A 129 -10.02 2.96 -8.11
N ILE A 130 -9.22 1.92 -8.42
CA ILE A 130 -8.15 1.44 -7.55
C ILE A 130 -7.07 2.50 -7.28
N TYR A 131 -6.90 3.48 -8.20
CA TYR A 131 -5.91 4.56 -8.08
C TYR A 131 -6.41 5.75 -7.27
N ASP A 132 -7.67 5.73 -6.81
CA ASP A 132 -8.19 6.80 -5.99
C ASP A 132 -7.45 6.85 -4.66
N ARG A 133 -6.84 7.99 -4.36
CA ARG A 133 -6.03 8.14 -3.15
C ARG A 133 -6.85 8.01 -1.88
N ALA A 134 -8.07 8.55 -1.87
CA ALA A 134 -8.93 8.45 -0.69
C ALA A 134 -9.35 7.01 -0.44
N TYR A 135 -9.60 6.23 -1.51
CA TYR A 135 -9.84 4.80 -1.43
C TYR A 135 -8.65 4.04 -0.83
N LEU A 136 -7.44 4.25 -1.34
CA LEU A 136 -6.25 3.60 -0.79
C LEU A 136 -6.00 4.02 0.66
N GLN A 137 -6.17 5.30 0.99
CA GLN A 137 -6.01 5.81 2.35
C GLN A 137 -7.06 5.26 3.31
N SER A 138 -8.31 5.08 2.89
CA SER A 138 -9.35 4.48 3.73
C SER A 138 -9.01 3.04 4.15
N ASN A 139 -8.18 2.36 3.36
CA ASN A 139 -7.72 1.01 3.64
C ASN A 139 -6.41 0.93 4.45
N ILE A 140 -5.79 2.03 4.85
CA ILE A 140 -4.61 2.01 5.76
C ILE A 140 -5.04 1.63 7.17
N ALA A 141 -6.10 2.25 7.68
CA ALA A 141 -6.76 1.90 8.94
C ALA A 141 -8.19 1.42 8.66
N GLY A 142 -8.33 0.47 7.76
CA GLY A 142 -9.58 -0.09 7.26
C GLY A 142 -9.34 -1.28 6.34
N GLY A 143 -10.41 -1.87 5.82
CA GLY A 143 -10.37 -2.95 4.85
C GLY A 143 -9.83 -4.28 5.39
N GLU A 144 -9.20 -5.08 4.50
CA GLU A 144 -8.61 -6.37 4.87
C GLU A 144 -7.51 -6.20 5.92
N GLY A 145 -7.61 -6.98 7.01
CA GLY A 145 -6.69 -6.94 8.14
C GLY A 145 -6.94 -5.84 9.17
N PHE A 146 -8.02 -5.05 8.96
CA PHE A 146 -8.54 -4.12 9.95
C PHE A 146 -10.02 -4.39 10.25
N ASP A 147 -10.89 -4.29 9.24
CA ASP A 147 -12.33 -4.50 9.43
C ASP A 147 -12.70 -5.96 9.26
N TRP A 148 -12.04 -6.65 8.33
CA TRP A 148 -12.39 -7.99 7.91
C TRP A 148 -11.17 -8.77 7.37
N PHE A 149 -11.38 -10.07 7.20
CA PHE A 149 -10.45 -11.00 6.55
C PHE A 149 -11.21 -12.00 5.68
N TYR A 150 -10.51 -12.75 4.85
CA TYR A 150 -11.07 -13.87 4.13
C TYR A 150 -10.77 -15.19 4.82
N ALA A 151 -11.83 -15.91 5.24
CA ALA A 151 -11.67 -17.21 5.91
C ALA A 151 -11.18 -18.32 4.98
N SER A 152 -11.38 -18.16 3.66
CA SER A 152 -10.93 -19.12 2.65
C SER A 152 -10.65 -18.46 1.29
N ALA A 153 -9.94 -19.18 0.41
CA ALA A 153 -9.77 -18.77 -0.98
C ALA A 153 -11.11 -18.67 -1.74
N THR A 154 -12.09 -19.49 -1.39
CA THR A 154 -13.46 -19.44 -1.97
C THR A 154 -14.16 -18.16 -1.55
N ASP A 155 -14.06 -17.76 -0.27
CA ASP A 155 -14.64 -16.52 0.22
C ASP A 155 -13.98 -15.32 -0.44
N ARG A 156 -12.67 -15.36 -0.62
CA ARG A 156 -11.94 -14.32 -1.36
C ARG A 156 -12.43 -14.24 -2.82
N ALA A 157 -12.60 -15.36 -3.48
CA ALA A 157 -13.10 -15.36 -4.86
C ALA A 157 -14.53 -14.77 -4.95
N ALA A 158 -15.38 -15.08 -3.98
CA ALA A 158 -16.77 -14.62 -3.90
C ALA A 158 -16.92 -13.25 -3.21
N GLN A 159 -15.83 -12.65 -2.72
CA GLN A 159 -15.81 -11.41 -1.93
C GLN A 159 -16.71 -11.47 -0.67
N VAL A 160 -16.71 -12.64 -0.01
CA VAL A 160 -17.41 -12.85 1.28
C VAL A 160 -16.46 -12.50 2.42
N ARG A 161 -16.60 -11.28 2.93
CA ARG A 161 -15.74 -10.69 3.97
C ARG A 161 -16.18 -11.11 5.36
N THR A 162 -15.30 -11.68 6.16
CA THR A 162 -15.55 -12.05 7.55
C THR A 162 -15.05 -10.94 8.48
N PRO A 163 -15.91 -10.32 9.32
CA PRO A 163 -15.48 -9.27 10.23
C PRO A 163 -14.42 -9.75 11.23
N ILE A 164 -13.42 -8.93 11.50
CA ILE A 164 -12.47 -9.15 12.60
C ILE A 164 -13.13 -8.67 13.89
N ALA A 165 -13.39 -9.61 14.80
CA ALA A 165 -14.05 -9.36 16.08
C ALA A 165 -13.34 -10.11 17.21
N ASP A 166 -13.48 -9.64 18.42
CA ASP A 166 -12.89 -10.21 19.63
C ASP A 166 -13.96 -10.54 20.69
N GLY A 167 -15.12 -10.96 20.26
CA GLY A 167 -16.20 -11.41 21.14
C GLY A 167 -16.49 -10.41 22.28
N THR A 168 -16.51 -10.92 23.50
CA THR A 168 -16.81 -10.13 24.72
C THR A 168 -15.62 -9.31 25.22
N ALA A 169 -14.39 -9.60 24.81
CA ALA A 169 -13.22 -8.83 25.22
C ALA A 169 -13.18 -7.44 24.56
N SER A 170 -13.81 -7.31 23.38
CA SER A 170 -13.96 -6.04 22.65
C SER A 170 -12.62 -5.35 22.31
N GLU A 171 -11.58 -6.14 22.07
CA GLU A 171 -10.24 -5.68 21.67
C GLU A 171 -9.82 -6.26 20.32
N PRO A 172 -10.59 -5.99 19.24
CA PRO A 172 -10.32 -6.58 17.93
C PRO A 172 -8.94 -6.23 17.38
N TRP A 173 -8.31 -5.17 17.89
CA TRP A 173 -6.95 -4.75 17.50
C TRP A 173 -5.89 -5.84 17.73
N VAL A 174 -6.10 -6.76 18.67
CA VAL A 174 -5.21 -7.92 18.91
C VAL A 174 -5.07 -8.80 17.66
N PHE A 175 -6.11 -8.82 16.81
CA PHE A 175 -6.17 -9.64 15.58
C PHE A 175 -6.03 -8.82 14.30
N ARG A 176 -5.76 -7.50 14.42
CA ARG A 176 -5.69 -6.54 13.32
C ARG A 176 -4.26 -6.11 13.05
N TYR A 177 -3.61 -6.71 12.08
CA TYR A 177 -2.26 -6.30 11.72
C TYR A 177 -2.17 -4.85 11.17
N LYS A 178 -3.27 -4.23 10.81
CA LYS A 178 -3.32 -2.83 10.37
C LYS A 178 -3.63 -1.82 11.48
N ASP A 179 -4.04 -2.26 12.66
CA ASP A 179 -4.40 -1.35 13.74
C ASP A 179 -3.16 -0.91 14.55
N LEU A 180 -2.20 -0.33 13.83
CA LEU A 180 -0.95 0.18 14.41
C LEU A 180 -1.19 1.10 15.59
N ARG A 181 -2.24 1.93 15.51
CA ARG A 181 -2.54 2.91 16.54
C ARG A 181 -3.00 2.24 17.85
N ALA A 182 -3.91 1.29 17.77
CA ALA A 182 -4.38 0.60 18.97
C ALA A 182 -3.26 -0.30 19.53
N TRP A 183 -2.55 -1.05 18.68
CA TRP A 183 -1.40 -1.85 19.09
C TRP A 183 -0.36 -1.01 19.82
N TRP A 184 0.04 0.13 19.27
CA TRP A 184 1.05 1.00 19.85
C TRP A 184 0.60 1.68 21.15
N SER A 185 -0.71 2.01 21.29
CA SER A 185 -1.24 2.83 22.40
C SER A 185 -1.71 2.02 23.60
N ASN A 186 -1.95 0.72 23.45
CA ASN A 186 -2.48 -0.14 24.53
C ASN A 186 -1.40 -0.98 25.21
N ALA A 187 -1.64 -1.38 26.43
CA ALA A 187 -0.89 -2.46 27.07
C ALA A 187 -1.26 -3.79 26.41
N HIS A 188 -0.29 -4.66 26.25
CA HIS A 188 -0.48 -5.97 25.63
C HIS A 188 -0.66 -7.05 26.67
N TYR A 189 -1.58 -7.97 26.42
CA TYR A 189 -1.84 -9.12 27.26
C TYR A 189 -1.89 -10.38 26.42
N ASP A 190 -1.01 -11.35 26.73
CA ASP A 190 -1.07 -12.65 26.07
C ASP A 190 -2.41 -13.33 26.34
N ARG A 191 -2.88 -14.15 25.40
CA ARG A 191 -4.16 -14.86 25.45
C ARG A 191 -3.95 -16.37 25.21
N PRO A 192 -3.40 -17.10 26.17
CA PRO A 192 -3.33 -18.55 26.08
C PRO A 192 -4.73 -19.17 26.06
N GLY A 193 -5.02 -20.01 25.06
CA GLY A 193 -6.35 -20.59 24.86
C GLY A 193 -7.44 -19.54 24.57
N GLY A 194 -7.07 -18.37 24.04
CA GLY A 194 -7.99 -17.27 23.77
C GLY A 194 -8.43 -16.47 25.00
N VAL A 195 -7.84 -16.73 26.17
CA VAL A 195 -8.18 -16.05 27.42
C VAL A 195 -7.07 -15.07 27.80
N GLU A 196 -7.45 -13.82 28.02
CA GLU A 196 -6.52 -12.76 28.40
C GLU A 196 -5.81 -13.06 29.73
N SER A 197 -4.49 -12.90 29.73
CA SER A 197 -3.65 -13.07 30.91
C SER A 197 -3.91 -11.97 31.95
N GLY A 198 -3.77 -12.28 33.23
CA GLY A 198 -3.99 -11.32 34.32
C GLY A 198 -2.86 -10.28 34.51
N ALA A 199 -1.78 -10.35 33.69
CA ALA A 199 -0.68 -9.40 33.73
C ALA A 199 -0.28 -9.01 32.31
N PRO A 200 0.13 -7.73 32.10
CA PRO A 200 0.60 -7.29 30.81
C PRO A 200 1.95 -7.90 30.45
N THR A 201 2.27 -7.88 29.17
CA THR A 201 3.60 -8.23 28.64
C THR A 201 4.65 -7.18 29.02
N ALA A 202 5.85 -7.28 28.45
CA ALA A 202 6.92 -6.29 28.66
C ALA A 202 6.69 -4.97 27.91
N TRP A 203 5.75 -4.92 26.97
CA TRP A 203 5.48 -3.70 26.19
C TRP A 203 4.97 -2.55 27.06
N THR A 204 5.59 -1.39 26.88
CA THR A 204 5.09 -0.13 27.44
C THR A 204 4.43 0.68 26.33
N PRO A 205 3.13 1.01 26.46
CA PRO A 205 2.43 1.81 25.44
C PRO A 205 3.18 3.07 25.05
N GLN A 206 3.27 3.35 23.75
CA GLN A 206 3.90 4.54 23.20
C GLN A 206 5.41 4.68 23.48
N SER A 207 6.12 3.62 23.87
CA SER A 207 7.52 3.72 24.30
C SER A 207 8.52 3.80 23.14
N LYS A 208 8.18 3.33 21.97
CA LYS A 208 9.06 3.30 20.80
C LYS A 208 8.37 3.88 19.56
N PRO A 209 9.07 4.61 18.68
CA PRO A 209 8.57 4.96 17.37
C PRO A 209 8.51 3.73 16.47
N ILE A 210 7.61 3.77 15.49
CA ILE A 210 7.50 2.76 14.43
C ILE A 210 8.22 3.31 13.19
N TRP A 211 9.09 2.50 12.60
CA TRP A 211 9.70 2.77 11.29
C TRP A 211 9.21 1.72 10.29
N PHE A 212 8.75 2.15 9.13
CA PHE A 212 8.58 1.21 8.02
C PHE A 212 9.95 0.97 7.39
N THR A 213 10.56 -0.11 7.80
CA THR A 213 11.89 -0.52 7.35
C THR A 213 11.88 -0.94 5.89
N GLU A 214 10.73 -1.42 5.42
CA GLU A 214 10.36 -1.57 4.02
C GLU A 214 8.93 -1.06 3.80
N LEU A 215 8.66 -0.50 2.61
CA LEU A 215 7.36 0.02 2.23
C LEU A 215 7.20 0.00 0.71
N GLY A 216 6.21 -0.70 0.18
CA GLY A 216 5.97 -0.72 -1.24
C GLY A 216 4.92 -1.72 -1.70
N CYS A 217 4.75 -1.76 -3.01
CA CYS A 217 4.01 -2.82 -3.69
C CYS A 217 4.64 -3.07 -5.06
N PRO A 218 4.40 -4.23 -5.69
CA PRO A 218 4.94 -4.50 -7.02
C PRO A 218 4.33 -3.57 -8.07
N ALA A 219 5.12 -3.22 -9.09
CA ALA A 219 4.70 -2.41 -10.25
C ALA A 219 3.88 -3.23 -11.25
N ILE A 220 2.81 -3.83 -10.77
CA ILE A 220 1.92 -4.73 -11.49
C ILE A 220 0.46 -4.35 -11.22
N ASP A 221 -0.43 -4.56 -12.17
CA ASP A 221 -1.84 -4.22 -11.99
C ASP A 221 -2.42 -4.89 -10.73
N ARG A 222 -3.17 -4.10 -9.94
CA ARG A 222 -3.67 -4.49 -8.61
C ARG A 222 -2.57 -4.83 -7.58
N GLY A 223 -1.37 -4.26 -7.72
CA GLY A 223 -0.29 -4.42 -6.75
C GLY A 223 -0.71 -4.14 -5.31
N THR A 224 -1.65 -3.23 -5.12
CA THR A 224 -2.20 -2.85 -3.81
C THR A 224 -3.14 -3.88 -3.18
N ASN A 225 -3.64 -4.88 -3.95
CA ASN A 225 -4.45 -5.97 -3.38
C ASN A 225 -3.61 -6.96 -2.58
N GLN A 226 -2.33 -7.11 -2.94
CA GLN A 226 -1.41 -8.04 -2.28
C GLN A 226 0.03 -7.52 -2.43
N PRO A 227 0.40 -6.48 -1.68
CA PRO A 227 1.68 -5.79 -1.85
C PRO A 227 2.92 -6.63 -1.55
N ASN A 228 2.78 -7.66 -0.73
CA ASN A 228 3.87 -8.52 -0.28
C ASN A 228 4.34 -9.56 -1.31
N VAL A 229 3.62 -9.74 -2.42
CA VAL A 229 4.03 -10.70 -3.45
C VAL A 229 4.92 -10.03 -4.49
N PHE A 230 5.81 -10.82 -5.10
CA PHE A 230 6.68 -10.39 -6.17
C PHE A 230 6.67 -11.40 -7.31
N PHE A 231 6.97 -10.90 -8.50
CA PHE A 231 7.08 -11.73 -9.69
C PHE A 231 8.54 -12.03 -9.99
N ASP A 232 8.98 -13.24 -9.69
CA ASP A 232 10.26 -13.79 -10.11
C ASP A 232 10.09 -15.24 -10.60
N PRO A 233 10.09 -15.47 -11.92
CA PRO A 233 9.85 -16.80 -12.49
C PRO A 233 10.79 -17.92 -12.01
N LYS A 234 11.86 -17.57 -11.31
CA LYS A 234 12.85 -18.52 -10.77
C LYS A 234 12.61 -18.82 -9.29
N SER A 235 11.76 -18.08 -8.62
CA SER A 235 11.42 -18.29 -7.22
C SER A 235 10.18 -19.16 -7.09
N SER A 236 10.19 -20.08 -6.13
CA SER A 236 8.99 -20.83 -5.74
C SER A 236 7.93 -19.94 -5.05
N GLU A 237 8.33 -18.76 -4.60
CA GLU A 237 7.48 -17.75 -3.97
C GLU A 237 6.98 -16.69 -4.96
N SER A 238 7.19 -16.91 -6.28
CA SER A 238 6.74 -16.00 -7.32
C SER A 238 5.24 -16.05 -7.50
N PHE A 239 4.57 -14.92 -7.25
CA PHE A 239 3.15 -14.76 -7.48
C PHE A 239 2.85 -13.41 -8.12
N THR A 240 1.63 -13.29 -8.68
CA THR A 240 1.02 -12.00 -9.00
C THR A 240 -0.02 -11.66 -7.93
N PRO A 241 -0.26 -10.37 -7.65
CA PRO A 241 -1.30 -9.94 -6.72
C PRO A 241 -2.67 -10.54 -7.05
N TYR A 242 -3.52 -10.69 -6.05
CA TYR A 242 -4.89 -11.19 -6.25
C TYR A 242 -5.60 -10.42 -7.35
N PHE A 243 -6.20 -11.17 -8.29
CA PHE A 243 -6.95 -10.67 -9.45
C PHE A 243 -6.12 -9.86 -10.46
N SER A 244 -4.80 -9.81 -10.33
CA SER A 244 -3.91 -9.23 -11.33
C SER A 244 -3.94 -10.03 -12.63
N ARG A 245 -3.77 -9.34 -13.76
CA ARG A 245 -3.59 -9.91 -15.10
C ARG A 245 -2.12 -10.03 -15.50
N GLY A 246 -1.21 -9.67 -14.59
CA GLY A 246 0.22 -9.69 -14.84
C GLY A 246 0.72 -8.52 -15.70
N TRP A 247 -0.03 -7.43 -15.76
CA TRP A 247 0.37 -6.25 -16.53
C TRP A 247 1.18 -5.28 -15.68
N ARG A 248 2.20 -4.68 -16.29
CA ARG A 248 2.96 -3.64 -15.63
C ARG A 248 2.09 -2.43 -15.29
N ASP A 249 2.26 -1.91 -14.08
CA ASP A 249 1.53 -0.77 -13.56
C ASP A 249 2.39 0.04 -12.58
N ASP A 250 3.16 0.98 -13.11
CA ASP A 250 3.97 1.88 -12.29
C ASP A 250 3.11 2.87 -11.50
N ALA A 251 1.89 3.15 -11.99
CA ALA A 251 1.00 4.10 -11.35
C ALA A 251 0.42 3.56 -10.04
N ILE A 252 0.13 2.25 -9.97
CA ILE A 252 -0.36 1.65 -8.71
C ILE A 252 0.73 1.64 -7.64
N GLN A 253 2.00 1.41 -8.02
CA GLN A 253 3.13 1.49 -7.10
C GLN A 253 3.28 2.91 -6.53
N ARG A 254 3.20 3.92 -7.40
CA ARG A 254 3.21 5.32 -6.98
C ARG A 254 2.04 5.65 -6.07
N ALA A 255 0.82 5.23 -6.45
CA ALA A 255 -0.39 5.51 -5.67
C ALA A 255 -0.32 4.90 -4.26
N TYR A 256 0.25 3.69 -4.12
CA TYR A 256 0.50 3.05 -2.83
C TYR A 256 1.41 3.90 -1.94
N LEU A 257 2.56 4.30 -2.48
CA LEU A 257 3.54 5.11 -1.74
C LEU A 257 2.96 6.48 -1.37
N GLU A 258 2.33 7.19 -2.31
CA GLU A 258 1.69 8.48 -2.04
C GLU A 258 0.59 8.37 -0.98
N ALA A 259 -0.26 7.35 -1.06
CA ALA A 259 -1.32 7.15 -0.08
C ALA A 259 -0.74 6.96 1.33
N THR A 260 0.28 6.11 1.47
CA THR A 260 0.87 5.77 2.75
C THR A 260 1.66 6.92 3.37
N TYR A 261 2.56 7.57 2.59
CA TYR A 261 3.35 8.69 3.09
C TYR A 261 2.47 9.89 3.48
N LEU A 262 1.47 10.21 2.68
CA LEU A 262 0.55 11.32 2.98
C LEU A 262 -0.33 11.02 4.19
N TRP A 263 -0.80 9.77 4.33
CA TRP A 263 -1.61 9.38 5.49
C TRP A 263 -0.85 9.55 6.81
N TRP A 264 0.35 9.01 6.88
CA TRP A 264 1.17 9.09 8.09
C TRP A 264 1.83 10.47 8.28
N GLY A 265 1.92 11.28 7.23
CA GLY A 265 2.30 12.68 7.32
C GLY A 265 1.25 13.55 8.02
N GLU A 266 -0.03 13.15 7.98
CA GLU A 266 -1.12 13.90 8.61
C GLU A 266 -1.15 13.72 10.12
N ALA A 267 -1.17 14.84 10.85
CA ALA A 267 -1.15 14.86 12.32
C ALA A 267 -2.34 14.11 12.97
N ALA A 268 -3.49 14.10 12.32
CA ALA A 268 -4.68 13.42 12.82
C ALA A 268 -4.54 11.89 12.85
N ASN A 269 -3.76 11.35 11.90
CA ASN A 269 -3.56 9.92 11.75
C ASN A 269 -2.36 9.41 12.55
N ASN A 270 -1.39 10.27 12.84
CA ASN A 270 -0.10 9.93 13.41
C ASN A 270 0.10 10.65 14.75
N PRO A 271 -0.35 10.07 15.88
CA PRO A 271 -0.28 10.70 17.18
C PRO A 271 1.16 10.88 17.66
N VAL A 272 1.34 11.81 18.61
CA VAL A 272 2.60 12.08 19.28
C VAL A 272 2.67 11.27 20.57
N SER A 273 3.80 10.59 20.80
CA SER A 273 4.08 9.90 22.06
C SER A 273 4.23 10.90 23.23
N SER A 274 3.59 10.57 24.33
CA SER A 274 3.80 11.29 25.60
C SER A 274 5.15 10.96 26.28
N LEU A 275 5.84 9.91 25.82
CA LEU A 275 7.10 9.44 26.43
C LEU A 275 8.34 10.00 25.74
N TYR A 276 8.37 9.99 24.39
CA TYR A 276 9.54 10.49 23.63
C TYR A 276 9.25 11.76 22.84
N GLY A 277 8.00 12.25 22.83
CA GLY A 277 7.64 13.58 22.29
C GLY A 277 7.62 13.69 20.77
N ASP A 278 7.68 12.56 20.03
CA ASP A 278 7.63 12.53 18.57
C ASP A 278 6.52 11.61 18.08
N ARG A 279 6.30 11.57 16.76
CA ARG A 279 5.24 10.80 16.09
C ARG A 279 5.36 9.30 16.29
N MET A 280 4.20 8.61 16.34
CA MET A 280 4.13 7.15 16.38
C MET A 280 4.86 6.53 15.19
N VAL A 281 4.51 6.89 13.97
CA VAL A 281 5.24 6.50 12.76
C VAL A 281 6.22 7.62 12.40
N HIS A 282 7.51 7.32 12.42
CA HIS A 282 8.56 8.30 12.10
C HIS A 282 8.78 8.33 10.59
N VAL A 283 7.95 9.09 9.88
CA VAL A 283 7.88 9.13 8.41
C VAL A 283 9.23 9.40 7.73
N PRO A 284 10.11 10.29 8.25
CA PRO A 284 11.43 10.52 7.65
C PRO A 284 12.32 9.27 7.53
N GLU A 285 12.13 8.31 8.42
CA GLU A 285 12.92 7.06 8.45
C GLU A 285 12.21 5.88 7.79
N CYS A 286 11.06 6.12 7.16
CA CYS A 286 10.39 5.10 6.37
C CYS A 286 11.10 4.89 5.03
N ALA A 287 11.50 3.65 4.74
CA ALA A 287 12.23 3.28 3.54
C ALA A 287 11.31 2.67 2.48
N ALA A 288 11.27 3.27 1.29
CA ALA A 288 10.55 2.65 0.17
C ALA A 288 11.35 1.47 -0.39
N TRP A 289 10.70 0.34 -0.56
CA TRP A 289 11.25 -0.84 -1.21
C TRP A 289 10.78 -0.91 -2.67
N THR A 290 11.67 -0.84 -3.72
CA THR A 290 13.11 -0.60 -3.49
C THR A 290 13.73 0.12 -4.69
N TRP A 291 14.73 0.92 -4.43
CA TRP A 291 15.59 1.48 -5.46
C TRP A 291 16.83 0.59 -5.67
N ASP A 292 17.23 0.37 -6.92
CA ASP A 292 18.37 -0.44 -7.27
C ASP A 292 19.50 0.40 -7.85
N ALA A 293 20.67 0.31 -7.25
CA ALA A 293 21.87 1.03 -7.66
C ALA A 293 22.67 0.36 -8.77
N ARG A 294 22.24 -0.82 -9.23
CA ARG A 294 22.93 -1.52 -10.33
C ARG A 294 22.90 -0.70 -11.63
N PRO A 295 23.94 -0.78 -12.48
CA PRO A 295 24.14 0.17 -13.57
C PRO A 295 23.14 -0.06 -14.71
N TYR A 296 22.11 0.78 -14.79
CA TYR A 296 21.21 0.80 -15.94
C TYR A 296 21.93 1.32 -17.21
N PRO A 297 21.72 0.75 -18.44
CA PRO A 297 20.76 -0.32 -18.77
C PRO A 297 21.32 -1.74 -18.67
N PHE A 298 22.56 -1.92 -18.24
CA PHE A 298 23.18 -3.25 -18.09
C PHE A 298 22.35 -4.10 -17.12
N PHE A 299 22.02 -3.58 -15.97
CA PHE A 299 20.88 -4.09 -15.21
C PHE A 299 19.61 -3.38 -15.70
N PRO A 300 18.52 -4.08 -16.04
CA PRO A 300 18.26 -5.53 -15.94
C PRO A 300 18.58 -6.32 -17.22
N ALA A 301 19.20 -5.71 -18.24
CA ALA A 301 19.35 -6.31 -19.58
C ALA A 301 20.31 -7.51 -19.65
N LEU A 302 21.37 -7.50 -18.84
CA LEU A 302 22.35 -8.60 -18.78
C LEU A 302 21.86 -9.73 -17.86
N THR A 303 20.91 -10.53 -18.33
CA THR A 303 20.28 -11.61 -17.56
C THR A 303 21.21 -12.77 -17.24
N GLU A 304 22.32 -12.93 -17.96
CA GLU A 304 23.38 -13.89 -17.65
C GLU A 304 24.22 -13.46 -16.44
N VAL A 305 24.20 -12.18 -16.07
CA VAL A 305 24.87 -11.64 -14.87
C VAL A 305 23.90 -11.50 -13.73
N TRP A 306 22.72 -10.92 -13.99
CA TRP A 306 21.68 -10.68 -12.99
C TRP A 306 20.44 -11.53 -13.29
N THR A 307 20.33 -12.62 -12.56
CA THR A 307 19.26 -13.59 -12.78
C THR A 307 17.86 -13.10 -12.38
N ASP A 308 17.78 -12.02 -11.62
CA ASP A 308 16.56 -11.34 -11.18
C ASP A 308 16.09 -10.20 -12.11
N GLY A 309 16.74 -10.03 -13.26
CA GLY A 309 16.40 -8.99 -14.23
C GLY A 309 14.93 -9.00 -14.68
N ALA A 310 14.28 -10.17 -14.70
CA ALA A 310 12.85 -10.29 -15.03
C ALA A 310 11.95 -9.65 -13.95
N ASN A 311 12.35 -9.72 -12.69
CA ASN A 311 11.63 -9.12 -11.56
C ASN A 311 11.64 -7.58 -11.60
N TRP A 312 12.68 -6.96 -12.15
CA TRP A 312 12.78 -5.51 -12.27
C TRP A 312 11.55 -4.86 -12.91
N ARG A 313 10.93 -5.53 -13.85
CA ARG A 313 9.81 -4.99 -14.61
C ARG A 313 8.48 -5.00 -13.84
N LEU A 314 8.23 -6.03 -13.06
CA LEU A 314 6.93 -6.31 -12.42
C LEU A 314 7.03 -6.40 -10.89
N GLY A 315 8.22 -6.30 -10.34
CA GLY A 315 8.44 -6.34 -8.90
C GLY A 315 8.37 -4.97 -8.24
N HIS A 316 8.99 -4.86 -7.08
CA HIS A 316 8.97 -3.65 -6.25
C HIS A 316 9.96 -2.55 -6.68
N TRP A 317 10.73 -2.77 -7.74
CA TRP A 317 11.78 -1.83 -8.17
C TRP A 317 11.22 -0.46 -8.54
N LEU A 318 11.77 0.58 -7.92
CA LEU A 318 11.51 1.97 -8.28
C LEU A 318 12.36 2.31 -9.52
N THR A 319 11.80 2.13 -10.70
CA THR A 319 12.53 2.18 -11.97
C THR A 319 12.76 3.59 -12.51
N GLY A 320 12.46 4.63 -11.75
CA GLY A 320 12.44 6.01 -12.26
C GLY A 320 11.24 6.33 -13.17
N ARG A 321 10.43 5.33 -13.53
CA ARG A 321 9.16 5.49 -14.25
C ARG A 321 7.98 5.84 -13.34
N LEU A 322 8.24 6.18 -12.10
CA LEU A 322 7.28 6.91 -11.25
C LEU A 322 6.83 8.24 -11.89
N GLY A 323 7.36 8.55 -13.10
CA GLY A 323 6.92 9.63 -13.96
C GLY A 323 5.52 9.48 -14.57
N ALA A 324 4.87 8.33 -14.45
CA ALA A 324 3.44 8.24 -14.72
C ALA A 324 2.70 9.27 -13.85
N VAL A 325 1.89 10.11 -14.49
CA VAL A 325 1.11 11.12 -13.78
C VAL A 325 -0.35 10.72 -13.75
N SER A 326 -1.09 11.14 -12.73
CA SER A 326 -2.53 11.00 -12.76
C SER A 326 -3.12 11.81 -13.91
N LEU A 327 -4.17 11.29 -14.55
CA LEU A 327 -4.90 12.01 -15.59
C LEU A 327 -5.34 13.40 -15.10
N ALA A 328 -5.79 13.48 -13.85
CA ALA A 328 -6.18 14.73 -13.21
C ALA A 328 -5.02 15.75 -13.18
N ALA A 329 -3.82 15.33 -12.76
CA ALA A 329 -2.66 16.21 -12.71
C ALA A 329 -2.24 16.68 -14.11
N LEU A 330 -2.26 15.80 -15.12
CA LEU A 330 -1.94 16.17 -16.49
C LEU A 330 -2.95 17.17 -17.06
N VAL A 331 -4.25 16.90 -16.92
CA VAL A 331 -5.32 17.81 -17.41
C VAL A 331 -5.22 19.17 -16.73
N ARG A 332 -5.03 19.20 -15.39
CA ARG A 332 -4.81 20.43 -14.65
C ARG A 332 -3.60 21.19 -15.16
N HIS A 333 -2.47 20.51 -15.35
CA HIS A 333 -1.24 21.13 -15.89
C HIS A 333 -1.50 21.77 -17.27
N LEU A 334 -2.20 21.08 -18.17
CA LEU A 334 -2.55 21.61 -19.49
C LEU A 334 -3.44 22.87 -19.40
N CYS A 335 -4.40 22.90 -18.47
CA CYS A 335 -5.26 24.05 -18.21
C CYS A 335 -4.48 25.24 -17.66
N LEU A 336 -3.64 25.03 -16.64
CA LEU A 336 -2.81 26.09 -16.07
C LEU A 336 -1.81 26.65 -17.08
N ARG A 337 -1.20 25.79 -17.90
CA ARG A 337 -0.31 26.17 -18.99
C ARG A 337 -1.04 26.98 -20.06
N ALA A 338 -2.35 26.79 -20.23
CA ALA A 338 -3.21 27.59 -21.08
C ALA A 338 -3.55 28.97 -20.51
N GLY A 339 -3.14 29.26 -19.27
CA GLY A 339 -3.42 30.51 -18.57
C GLY A 339 -4.73 30.54 -17.78
N LEU A 340 -5.39 29.38 -17.59
CA LEU A 340 -6.54 29.29 -16.71
C LEU A 340 -6.11 29.41 -15.23
N PRO A 341 -6.78 30.22 -14.42
CA PRO A 341 -6.55 30.27 -12.98
C PRO A 341 -6.87 28.92 -12.33
N GLU A 342 -6.15 28.57 -11.28
CA GLU A 342 -6.26 27.27 -10.60
C GLU A 342 -7.66 27.05 -10.00
N ASP A 343 -8.27 28.09 -9.45
CA ASP A 343 -9.63 28.08 -8.89
C ASP A 343 -10.74 27.92 -9.95
N ARG A 344 -10.38 27.93 -11.22
CA ARG A 344 -11.28 27.73 -12.36
C ARG A 344 -11.17 26.35 -13.01
N VAL A 345 -10.40 25.44 -12.40
CA VAL A 345 -10.15 24.10 -12.93
C VAL A 345 -10.46 23.06 -11.88
N ASP A 346 -11.52 22.29 -12.09
CA ASP A 346 -11.90 21.18 -11.22
C ASP A 346 -11.65 19.83 -11.93
N VAL A 347 -10.64 19.11 -11.49
CA VAL A 347 -10.24 17.78 -11.99
C VAL A 347 -10.56 16.66 -11.02
N THR A 348 -11.28 16.94 -9.94
CA THR A 348 -11.60 15.97 -8.88
C THR A 348 -12.44 14.80 -9.38
N GLY A 349 -13.17 15.01 -10.49
CA GLY A 349 -13.95 13.96 -11.15
C GLY A 349 -13.15 13.05 -12.10
N LEU A 350 -11.82 13.25 -12.24
CA LEU A 350 -10.96 12.45 -13.12
C LEU A 350 -10.17 11.40 -12.35
N TRP A 351 -10.05 10.24 -12.95
CA TRP A 351 -9.17 9.17 -12.50
C TRP A 351 -8.51 8.46 -13.69
N GLY A 352 -7.39 7.83 -13.46
CA GLY A 352 -6.56 7.17 -14.46
C GLY A 352 -5.10 7.60 -14.38
N ALA A 353 -4.23 6.86 -15.03
CA ALA A 353 -2.81 7.11 -15.11
C ALA A 353 -2.37 7.32 -16.56
N VAL A 354 -1.43 8.24 -16.77
CA VAL A 354 -0.83 8.53 -18.06
C VAL A 354 0.67 8.28 -17.94
N GLU A 355 1.16 7.24 -18.59
CA GLU A 355 2.59 6.88 -18.56
C GLU A 355 3.48 7.89 -19.31
N GLY A 356 2.93 8.53 -20.32
CA GLY A 356 3.60 9.56 -21.10
C GLY A 356 2.64 10.27 -22.04
N TYR A 357 2.83 11.58 -22.23
CA TYR A 357 2.06 12.38 -23.16
C TYR A 357 2.99 13.34 -23.90
N VAL A 358 3.09 13.18 -25.21
CA VAL A 358 3.96 13.99 -26.06
C VAL A 358 3.13 14.89 -26.97
N ILE A 359 3.34 16.20 -26.88
CA ILE A 359 2.79 17.18 -27.81
C ILE A 359 3.82 17.37 -28.93
N THR A 360 3.54 16.81 -30.09
CA THR A 360 4.47 16.77 -31.23
C THR A 360 4.39 17.97 -32.16
N SER A 361 3.34 18.78 -31.99
CA SER A 361 3.10 19.97 -32.84
C SER A 361 2.52 21.10 -32.01
N LEU A 362 2.58 22.30 -32.54
CA LEU A 362 1.92 23.47 -31.93
C LEU A 362 0.40 23.29 -32.05
N GLU A 363 -0.23 23.01 -30.92
CA GLU A 363 -1.68 22.83 -30.86
C GLU A 363 -2.30 23.58 -29.68
N SER A 364 -3.61 23.77 -29.72
CA SER A 364 -4.32 24.37 -28.58
C SER A 364 -4.39 23.37 -27.39
N PRO A 365 -4.36 23.85 -26.15
CA PRO A 365 -4.57 23.00 -24.99
C PRO A 365 -5.86 22.19 -25.03
N ARG A 366 -6.91 22.76 -25.65
CA ARG A 366 -8.18 22.08 -25.91
C ARG A 366 -8.00 20.85 -26.81
N ALA A 367 -7.13 20.89 -27.82
CA ALA A 367 -6.86 19.76 -28.72
C ALA A 367 -6.20 18.63 -27.94
N SER A 368 -5.17 18.94 -27.13
CA SER A 368 -4.51 17.98 -26.24
C SER A 368 -5.48 17.33 -25.26
N ILE A 369 -6.32 18.12 -24.59
CA ILE A 369 -7.33 17.62 -23.64
C ILE A 369 -8.38 16.77 -24.37
N THR A 370 -8.80 17.15 -25.59
CA THR A 370 -9.76 16.35 -26.38
C THR A 370 -9.21 14.96 -26.71
N THR A 371 -7.90 14.86 -26.99
CA THR A 371 -7.24 13.58 -27.22
C THR A 371 -7.29 12.70 -25.97
N LEU A 372 -6.98 13.25 -24.80
CA LEU A 372 -7.09 12.57 -23.53
C LEU A 372 -8.55 12.19 -23.22
N ALA A 373 -9.50 13.09 -23.45
CA ALA A 373 -10.92 12.85 -23.23
C ALA A 373 -11.46 11.68 -24.06
N ARG A 374 -11.00 11.53 -25.29
CA ARG A 374 -11.36 10.38 -26.14
C ARG A 374 -10.76 9.08 -25.65
N HIS A 375 -9.52 9.14 -25.14
CA HIS A 375 -8.82 7.95 -24.63
C HIS A 375 -9.39 7.46 -23.29
N PHE A 376 -9.61 8.37 -22.36
CA PHE A 376 -10.01 8.05 -21.00
C PHE A 376 -11.54 8.11 -20.77
N GLY A 377 -12.31 8.63 -21.71
CA GLY A 377 -13.77 8.65 -21.60
C GLY A 377 -14.29 9.70 -20.62
N PHE A 378 -13.79 10.94 -20.68
CA PHE A 378 -14.30 12.03 -19.86
C PHE A 378 -14.81 13.20 -20.70
N ASP A 379 -15.55 14.10 -20.06
CA ASP A 379 -16.05 15.35 -20.64
C ASP A 379 -15.60 16.55 -19.81
N ALA A 380 -15.49 17.71 -20.47
CA ALA A 380 -15.25 18.98 -19.84
C ALA A 380 -16.55 19.82 -19.87
N VAL A 381 -17.03 20.22 -18.72
CA VAL A 381 -18.29 20.98 -18.56
C VAL A 381 -17.99 22.27 -17.82
N GLU A 382 -18.37 23.42 -18.42
CA GLU A 382 -18.32 24.71 -17.73
C GLU A 382 -19.60 24.90 -16.92
N THR A 383 -19.41 25.18 -15.62
CA THR A 383 -20.50 25.54 -14.74
C THR A 383 -20.02 26.56 -13.70
N GLU A 384 -20.76 27.66 -13.52
CA GLU A 384 -20.43 28.72 -12.57
C GLU A 384 -19.03 29.33 -12.75
N GLY A 385 -18.54 29.34 -13.99
CA GLY A 385 -17.21 29.87 -14.34
C GLY A 385 -16.05 28.95 -14.00
N VAL A 386 -16.31 27.69 -13.65
CA VAL A 386 -15.33 26.63 -13.40
C VAL A 386 -15.46 25.58 -14.49
N ILE A 387 -14.34 25.13 -15.06
CA ILE A 387 -14.30 23.98 -15.96
C ILE A 387 -14.14 22.71 -15.11
N ARG A 388 -15.19 21.90 -15.09
CA ARG A 388 -15.22 20.62 -14.40
C ARG A 388 -14.98 19.47 -15.37
N PHE A 389 -14.06 18.59 -15.04
CA PHE A 389 -13.75 17.39 -15.81
C PHE A 389 -14.36 16.18 -15.14
N ILE A 390 -15.22 15.45 -15.88
CA ILE A 390 -16.05 14.39 -15.31
C ILE A 390 -15.92 13.14 -16.18
N MET A 391 -15.59 12.00 -15.56
CA MET A 391 -15.58 10.69 -16.24
C MET A 391 -16.99 10.30 -16.68
N ARG A 392 -17.10 9.70 -17.87
CA ARG A 392 -18.34 9.07 -18.35
C ARG A 392 -18.61 7.76 -17.62
N GLY A 393 -19.85 7.26 -17.70
CA GLY A 393 -20.22 5.96 -17.15
C GLY A 393 -20.37 5.92 -15.62
N ARG A 394 -20.52 7.07 -14.97
CA ARG A 394 -20.84 7.16 -13.54
C ARG A 394 -22.30 6.79 -13.29
N ALA A 395 -22.60 6.53 -12.01
CA ALA A 395 -23.98 6.34 -11.57
C ALA A 395 -24.86 7.55 -11.97
N ALA A 396 -26.14 7.29 -12.27
CA ALA A 396 -27.09 8.34 -12.59
C ALA A 396 -27.21 9.31 -11.40
N VAL A 397 -27.01 10.60 -11.67
CA VAL A 397 -27.09 11.67 -10.64
C VAL A 397 -28.51 12.05 -10.32
N ALA A 398 -29.46 11.74 -11.22
CA ALA A 398 -30.89 11.96 -11.01
C ALA A 398 -31.71 10.97 -11.84
N THR A 399 -32.86 10.58 -11.32
CA THR A 399 -33.87 9.84 -12.06
C THR A 399 -35.02 10.81 -12.38
N LEU A 400 -35.29 11.01 -13.65
CA LEU A 400 -36.41 11.81 -14.09
C LEU A 400 -37.63 10.92 -14.33
N SER A 401 -38.76 11.32 -13.76
CA SER A 401 -40.06 10.70 -14.05
C SER A 401 -40.75 11.42 -15.23
N PRO A 402 -41.71 10.83 -15.89
CA PRO A 402 -42.51 11.54 -16.92
C PRO A 402 -43.16 12.82 -16.40
N ASN A 403 -43.41 12.93 -15.09
CA ASN A 403 -44.00 14.12 -14.46
C ASN A 403 -43.00 15.28 -14.28
N ASP A 404 -41.69 14.99 -14.35
CA ASP A 404 -40.64 16.00 -14.26
C ASP A 404 -40.32 16.63 -15.62
N MET A 405 -40.96 16.13 -16.69
CA MET A 405 -40.73 16.60 -18.06
C MET A 405 -41.90 17.48 -18.56
N VAL A 406 -41.54 18.47 -19.33
CA VAL A 406 -42.55 19.34 -19.99
C VAL A 406 -43.04 18.64 -21.26
N ALA A 407 -44.32 18.34 -21.32
CA ALA A 407 -44.89 17.80 -22.54
C ALA A 407 -44.75 18.82 -23.71
N PRO A 408 -44.16 18.42 -24.84
CA PRO A 408 -44.10 19.29 -26.02
C PRO A 408 -45.51 19.59 -26.54
N ARG A 409 -45.67 20.73 -27.22
CA ARG A 409 -46.97 21.12 -27.79
C ARG A 409 -47.37 20.19 -28.95
N GLU A 410 -46.38 19.63 -29.64
CA GLU A 410 -46.54 18.67 -30.75
C GLU A 410 -45.35 17.67 -30.65
N GLY A 411 -45.62 16.37 -30.96
CA GLY A 411 -44.64 15.29 -30.94
C GLY A 411 -44.57 14.54 -29.64
N ASP A 412 -43.65 13.56 -29.58
CA ASP A 412 -43.46 12.69 -28.42
C ASP A 412 -42.57 13.36 -27.36
N VAL A 413 -42.80 13.04 -26.06
CA VAL A 413 -42.00 13.52 -24.94
C VAL A 413 -40.56 12.99 -24.98
N LEU A 414 -40.36 11.84 -25.60
CA LEU A 414 -39.06 11.21 -25.81
C LEU A 414 -38.97 10.70 -27.24
N GLU A 415 -38.01 11.20 -28.00
CA GLU A 415 -37.62 10.66 -29.28
C GLU A 415 -36.42 9.74 -29.11
N LEU A 416 -36.56 8.46 -29.47
CA LEU A 416 -35.50 7.47 -29.44
C LEU A 416 -35.11 7.04 -30.84
N THR A 417 -33.97 7.51 -31.29
CA THR A 417 -33.40 7.08 -32.58
C THR A 417 -32.35 6.01 -32.37
N ARG A 418 -32.57 4.84 -32.95
CA ARG A 418 -31.57 3.76 -32.99
C ARG A 418 -30.89 3.76 -34.35
N GLY A 419 -29.55 3.86 -34.35
CA GLY A 419 -28.73 3.57 -35.51
C GLY A 419 -28.83 2.09 -35.89
N GLN A 420 -28.59 1.74 -37.16
CA GLN A 420 -28.53 0.36 -37.58
C GLN A 420 -27.25 -0.30 -37.05
N GLU A 421 -27.33 -1.58 -36.68
CA GLU A 421 -26.14 -2.34 -36.22
C GLU A 421 -25.04 -2.40 -37.29
N THR A 422 -25.43 -2.32 -38.56
CA THR A 422 -24.51 -2.26 -39.71
C THR A 422 -23.70 -0.97 -39.79
N GLU A 423 -24.10 0.09 -39.06
CA GLU A 423 -23.37 1.38 -38.96
C GLU A 423 -22.35 1.36 -37.84
N LEU A 424 -22.38 0.34 -36.96
CA LEU A 424 -21.40 0.18 -35.92
C LEU A 424 -20.09 -0.37 -36.52
N PRO A 425 -18.92 0.21 -36.16
CA PRO A 425 -17.67 -0.31 -36.64
C PRO A 425 -17.42 -1.72 -36.09
N GLN A 426 -17.13 -2.68 -36.99
CA GLN A 426 -16.79 -4.05 -36.60
C GLN A 426 -15.46 -4.15 -35.89
N ALA A 427 -14.58 -3.16 -36.08
CA ALA A 427 -13.27 -3.11 -35.43
C ALA A 427 -12.85 -1.66 -35.24
N LEU A 428 -12.31 -1.38 -34.06
CA LEU A 428 -11.64 -0.11 -33.75
C LEU A 428 -10.14 -0.36 -33.74
N LYS A 429 -9.40 0.31 -34.61
CA LYS A 429 -7.92 0.32 -34.57
C LYS A 429 -7.45 1.50 -33.76
N TRP A 430 -6.85 1.23 -32.61
CA TRP A 430 -6.26 2.26 -31.76
C TRP A 430 -4.76 2.31 -31.99
N GLN A 431 -4.27 3.44 -32.47
CA GLN A 431 -2.84 3.63 -32.66
C GLN A 431 -2.27 4.41 -31.47
N VAL A 432 -1.37 3.80 -30.74
CA VAL A 432 -0.70 4.40 -29.57
C VAL A 432 0.79 4.46 -29.78
N ALA A 433 1.42 5.51 -29.31
CA ALA A 433 2.88 5.53 -29.17
C ALA A 433 3.25 4.89 -27.83
N ARG A 434 4.20 3.97 -27.87
CA ARG A 434 4.78 3.41 -26.66
C ARG A 434 5.96 4.31 -26.26
N ALA A 435 5.91 4.82 -25.01
CA ALA A 435 7.01 5.62 -24.45
C ALA A 435 8.22 4.74 -24.08
#